data_3b1e2d32137cd7a8b78eb7a062b3c518
#
_entry.id   3b1e2d32137cd7a8b78eb7a062b3c518
#
_cell.length_a   1.000
_cell.length_b   1.000
_cell.length_c   1.000
_cell.angle_alpha   90.00
_cell.angle_beta   90.00
_cell.angle_gamma   90.00
#
_symmetry.space_group_name_H-M   'P 1'
#
loop_
_entity.id
_entity.type
_entity.pdbx_description
1 polymer ?
#
loop_
_entity_poly.entity_id
_entity_poly.type
_entity_poly.pdbx_seq_one_letter_code
_entity_poly.pdbx_strand_id
1 'polypeptide(L)'
;MKLSQFRFKLPDELLAQEPPHKVFENSDGTTEKVYRRDECRMMVVHRKSQTIDMFEKDEEGNDTQEFIKFRSIIEYFDEGDVIIFNDTKVFPARLYGTKEKTDAKIEVFLLRELNPDLRLWDVLVEPARKIRIGNKLFFEEDGPMVAEVIDNTTSRGRTLRFLYDCPHDEFKQELFALGSAPVPRYIVDRREVTADDMDNFQTIYAQHEGAVTAPASGLHFSRELMKRLEIRGVNFSFITVHCGLGCFDSIEVEDLTKHKMGSEQMIITPEACVPVNESKAAGHHICAVGVTTLRATETAVGTDGMLKEFNGWTNRFIFPPYDFGLADRMVVNFYHSESTMLMATAAFGGYDLIMEAYQKAVDNGYQFGCYGDCMLILDD
;
A
#
# COMPACT_ATOMS: atom_id res chain seq x y z
N MET A 1 -20.90 -12.25 -5.64
CA MET A 1 -21.12 -11.26 -4.56
C MET A 1 -21.41 -9.89 -5.14
N LYS A 2 -22.04 -9.03 -4.33
CA LYS A 2 -22.40 -7.66 -4.70
C LYS A 2 -21.52 -6.66 -3.97
N LEU A 3 -21.24 -5.50 -4.62
CA LEU A 3 -20.49 -4.40 -4.04
C LEU A 3 -21.09 -3.91 -2.72
N SER A 4 -22.43 -3.73 -2.71
CA SER A 4 -23.18 -3.25 -1.55
C SER A 4 -23.05 -4.12 -0.30
N GLN A 5 -22.62 -5.38 -0.42
CA GLN A 5 -22.37 -6.25 0.73
C GLN A 5 -21.12 -5.82 1.53
N PHE A 6 -20.20 -5.08 0.93
CA PHE A 6 -18.98 -4.57 1.58
C PHE A 6 -19.13 -3.13 2.09
N ARG A 7 -20.39 -2.66 2.20
CA ARG A 7 -20.69 -1.32 2.69
C ARG A 7 -20.75 -1.29 4.19
N PHE A 8 -20.01 -0.37 4.79
CA PHE A 8 -20.11 0.01 6.20
C PHE A 8 -19.91 1.52 6.35
N LYS A 9 -20.33 2.08 7.48
CA LYS A 9 -20.14 3.49 7.76
C LYS A 9 -18.77 3.69 8.42
N LEU A 10 -17.89 4.39 7.73
CA LEU A 10 -16.59 4.80 8.27
C LEU A 10 -16.66 6.27 8.68
N PRO A 11 -16.53 6.59 9.98
CA PRO A 11 -16.38 7.97 10.43
C PRO A 11 -15.08 8.59 9.93
N ASP A 12 -15.14 9.82 9.47
CA ASP A 12 -14.00 10.54 8.88
C ASP A 12 -12.85 10.75 9.86
N GLU A 13 -13.14 10.87 11.15
CA GLU A 13 -12.16 11.01 12.24
C GLU A 13 -11.30 9.75 12.45
N LEU A 14 -11.74 8.60 11.94
CA LEU A 14 -10.96 7.36 12.00
C LEU A 14 -9.93 7.23 10.87
N LEU A 15 -9.87 8.16 9.92
CA LEU A 15 -8.87 8.16 8.87
C LEU A 15 -7.56 8.76 9.36
N ALA A 16 -6.54 7.92 9.56
CA ALA A 16 -5.23 8.32 10.05
C ALA A 16 -4.53 9.28 9.07
N GLN A 17 -4.05 10.41 9.59
CA GLN A 17 -3.36 11.44 8.79
C GLN A 17 -1.84 11.27 8.81
N GLU A 18 -1.30 10.65 9.85
CA GLU A 18 0.13 10.46 10.11
C GLU A 18 0.35 9.08 10.74
N PRO A 19 1.57 8.51 10.64
CA PRO A 19 1.92 7.31 11.39
C PRO A 19 1.82 7.52 12.91
N PRO A 20 1.73 6.46 13.70
CA PRO A 20 1.80 6.57 15.17
C PRO A 20 3.08 7.31 15.58
N HIS A 21 2.93 8.30 16.46
CA HIS A 21 4.05 9.12 16.94
C HIS A 21 3.87 9.54 18.39
N LYS A 22 4.99 9.91 19.02
CA LYS A 22 5.01 10.60 20.32
C LYS A 22 5.52 12.02 20.10
N VAL A 23 4.93 12.97 20.79
CA VAL A 23 5.38 14.36 20.80
C VAL A 23 6.19 14.58 22.08
N PHE A 24 7.42 15.05 21.90
CA PHE A 24 8.32 15.43 23.00
C PHE A 24 8.47 16.95 22.98
N GLU A 25 8.38 17.55 24.16
CA GLU A 25 8.66 18.98 24.35
C GLU A 25 10.13 19.12 24.77
N ASN A 26 10.88 19.88 23.98
CA ASN A 26 12.27 20.18 24.24
C ASN A 26 12.42 21.29 25.31
N SER A 27 13.60 21.40 25.91
CA SER A 27 13.89 22.39 26.94
C SER A 27 13.81 23.85 26.45
N ASP A 28 13.82 24.07 25.15
CA ASP A 28 13.64 25.38 24.49
C ASP A 28 12.19 25.74 24.13
N GLY A 29 11.23 24.85 24.48
CA GLY A 29 9.81 25.01 24.18
C GLY A 29 9.41 24.56 22.76
N THR A 30 10.33 24.01 21.97
CA THR A 30 10.00 23.38 20.68
C THR A 30 9.47 21.97 20.89
N THR A 31 8.67 21.47 19.94
CA THR A 31 8.15 20.11 19.98
C THR A 31 8.79 19.28 18.87
N GLU A 32 9.14 18.03 19.19
CA GLU A 32 9.64 17.04 18.24
C GLU A 32 8.66 15.87 18.15
N LYS A 33 8.32 15.45 16.92
CA LYS A 33 7.55 14.24 16.65
C LYS A 33 8.50 13.07 16.43
N VAL A 34 8.35 12.02 17.21
CA VAL A 34 9.08 10.76 17.01
C VAL A 34 8.09 9.70 16.54
N TYR A 35 8.20 9.32 15.27
CA TYR A 35 7.35 8.30 14.66
C TYR A 35 7.71 6.91 15.15
N ARG A 36 6.68 6.12 15.47
CA ARG A 36 6.78 4.76 16.02
C ARG A 36 5.87 3.82 15.22
N ARG A 37 6.35 3.35 14.07
CA ARG A 37 5.58 2.56 13.09
C ARG A 37 4.93 1.31 13.68
N ASP A 38 5.61 0.63 14.60
CA ASP A 38 5.19 -0.61 15.25
C ASP A 38 4.33 -0.42 16.51
N GLU A 39 3.94 0.82 16.83
CA GLU A 39 3.05 1.16 17.94
C GLU A 39 1.57 1.28 17.52
N CYS A 40 1.23 1.08 16.25
CA CYS A 40 -0.17 0.98 15.83
C CYS A 40 -0.85 -0.20 16.51
N ARG A 41 -2.18 -0.15 16.63
CA ARG A 41 -2.96 -1.28 17.17
C ARG A 41 -3.03 -2.40 16.13
N MET A 42 -3.03 -3.61 16.61
CA MET A 42 -3.19 -4.81 15.81
C MET A 42 -4.39 -5.62 16.32
N MET A 43 -5.29 -5.97 15.43
CA MET A 43 -6.36 -6.91 15.70
C MET A 43 -5.94 -8.28 15.18
N VAL A 44 -6.07 -9.32 15.99
CA VAL A 44 -5.76 -10.70 15.57
C VAL A 44 -7.05 -11.44 15.25
N VAL A 45 -7.12 -11.99 14.06
CA VAL A 45 -8.31 -12.67 13.53
C VAL A 45 -7.97 -14.13 13.27
N HIS A 46 -8.62 -15.04 13.96
CA HIS A 46 -8.41 -16.48 13.92
C HIS A 46 -9.48 -17.14 13.06
N ARG A 47 -9.11 -17.64 11.88
CA ARG A 47 -10.05 -18.14 10.89
C ARG A 47 -10.75 -19.44 11.29
N LYS A 48 -10.04 -20.37 11.94
CA LYS A 48 -10.60 -21.67 12.33
C LYS A 48 -11.48 -21.56 13.56
N SER A 49 -11.00 -20.88 14.60
CA SER A 49 -11.78 -20.66 15.83
C SER A 49 -12.89 -19.63 15.67
N GLN A 50 -12.87 -18.81 14.61
CA GLN A 50 -13.80 -17.71 14.36
C GLN A 50 -13.80 -16.68 15.49
N THR A 51 -12.61 -16.37 16.05
CA THR A 51 -12.44 -15.42 17.15
C THR A 51 -11.62 -14.21 16.71
N ILE A 52 -11.79 -13.13 17.45
CA ILE A 52 -11.12 -11.84 17.21
C ILE A 52 -10.55 -11.34 18.51
N ASP A 53 -9.23 -11.21 18.59
CA ASP A 53 -8.52 -10.66 19.74
C ASP A 53 -8.10 -9.21 19.45
N MET A 54 -8.42 -8.31 20.38
CA MET A 54 -8.10 -6.87 20.29
C MET A 54 -7.22 -6.40 21.44
N PHE A 55 -7.26 -7.12 22.57
CA PHE A 55 -6.61 -6.72 23.81
C PHE A 55 -5.52 -7.70 24.21
N GLU A 56 -4.48 -7.17 24.85
CA GLU A 56 -3.46 -8.00 25.50
C GLU A 56 -4.12 -8.89 26.56
N LYS A 57 -3.56 -10.08 26.77
CA LYS A 57 -4.03 -11.03 27.80
C LYS A 57 -3.19 -10.89 29.05
N ASP A 58 -3.82 -11.04 30.23
CA ASP A 58 -3.13 -11.19 31.51
C ASP A 58 -2.57 -12.62 31.68
N GLU A 59 -1.89 -12.89 32.79
CA GLU A 59 -1.32 -14.22 33.10
C GLU A 59 -2.38 -15.31 33.25
N GLU A 60 -3.64 -14.95 33.47
CA GLU A 60 -4.79 -15.85 33.57
C GLU A 60 -5.51 -16.05 32.24
N GLY A 61 -5.07 -15.33 31.17
CA GLY A 61 -5.64 -15.38 29.83
C GLY A 61 -6.88 -14.50 29.61
N ASN A 62 -7.20 -13.59 30.55
CA ASN A 62 -8.30 -12.66 30.40
C ASN A 62 -7.85 -11.41 29.64
N ASP A 63 -8.79 -10.78 28.92
CA ASP A 63 -8.55 -9.51 28.23
C ASP A 63 -8.19 -8.40 29.23
N THR A 64 -7.11 -7.70 28.97
CA THR A 64 -6.76 -6.47 29.67
C THR A 64 -7.52 -5.27 29.05
N GLN A 65 -7.19 -4.05 29.50
CA GLN A 65 -7.69 -2.81 28.86
C GLN A 65 -6.72 -2.26 27.80
N GLU A 66 -5.58 -2.92 27.59
CA GLU A 66 -4.56 -2.48 26.64
C GLU A 66 -4.75 -3.19 25.29
N PHE A 67 -4.82 -2.41 24.23
CA PHE A 67 -4.88 -2.95 22.87
C PHE A 67 -3.56 -3.62 22.49
N ILE A 68 -3.66 -4.76 21.79
CA ILE A 68 -2.51 -5.42 21.17
C ILE A 68 -1.82 -4.42 20.22
N LYS A 69 -0.50 -4.29 20.34
CA LYS A 69 0.32 -3.46 19.44
C LYS A 69 0.98 -4.29 18.36
N PHE A 70 1.23 -3.68 17.20
CA PHE A 70 1.87 -4.36 16.09
C PHE A 70 3.22 -4.99 16.46
N ARG A 71 3.99 -4.38 17.36
CA ARG A 71 5.26 -4.94 17.84
C ARG A 71 5.13 -6.31 18.48
N SER A 72 3.94 -6.69 18.99
CA SER A 72 3.66 -8.02 19.56
C SER A 72 3.47 -9.08 18.48
N ILE A 73 3.51 -8.72 17.19
CA ILE A 73 3.37 -9.69 16.07
C ILE A 73 4.39 -10.82 16.14
N ILE A 74 5.55 -10.57 16.74
CA ILE A 74 6.60 -11.58 16.94
C ILE A 74 6.10 -12.82 17.70
N GLU A 75 5.09 -12.68 18.53
CA GLU A 75 4.53 -13.77 19.34
C GLU A 75 3.74 -14.79 18.49
N TYR A 76 3.36 -14.39 17.28
CA TYR A 76 2.58 -15.20 16.34
C TYR A 76 3.44 -15.88 15.26
N PHE A 77 4.77 -15.81 15.35
CA PHE A 77 5.68 -16.44 14.39
C PHE A 77 6.72 -17.29 15.11
N ASP A 78 7.06 -18.43 14.50
CA ASP A 78 8.06 -19.37 14.98
C ASP A 78 9.23 -19.51 14.01
N GLU A 79 10.31 -20.17 14.46
CA GLU A 79 11.45 -20.52 13.63
C GLU A 79 11.01 -21.31 12.40
N GLY A 80 11.46 -20.88 11.23
CA GLY A 80 11.14 -21.52 9.95
C GLY A 80 9.93 -20.91 9.23
N ASP A 81 9.07 -20.14 9.90
CA ASP A 81 8.02 -19.37 9.24
C ASP A 81 8.63 -18.37 8.26
N VAL A 82 7.87 -17.97 7.24
CA VAL A 82 8.31 -16.96 6.28
C VAL A 82 7.33 -15.82 6.13
N ILE A 83 7.85 -14.60 6.10
CA ILE A 83 7.08 -13.36 5.83
C ILE A 83 7.48 -12.83 4.46
N ILE A 84 6.49 -12.64 3.57
CA ILE A 84 6.70 -12.12 2.22
C ILE A 84 6.36 -10.63 2.20
N PHE A 85 7.33 -9.81 1.82
CA PHE A 85 7.26 -8.36 1.72
C PHE A 85 7.24 -7.87 0.27
N ASN A 86 6.60 -6.73 0.05
CA ASN A 86 6.71 -5.98 -1.20
C ASN A 86 7.75 -4.86 -1.02
N ASP A 87 8.89 -4.98 -1.70
CA ASP A 87 10.03 -4.06 -1.60
C ASP A 87 9.99 -2.89 -2.60
N THR A 88 8.84 -2.67 -3.22
CA THR A 88 8.67 -1.54 -4.11
C THR A 88 8.98 -0.22 -3.41
N LYS A 89 9.60 0.70 -4.15
CA LYS A 89 9.94 2.05 -3.66
C LYS A 89 9.05 3.09 -4.31
N VAL A 90 8.44 3.91 -3.46
CA VAL A 90 7.61 5.04 -3.88
C VAL A 90 8.52 6.19 -4.33
N PHE A 91 8.14 6.86 -5.44
CA PHE A 91 8.80 8.07 -5.91
C PHE A 91 7.91 9.31 -5.73
N PRO A 92 8.46 10.54 -5.73
CA PRO A 92 7.70 11.77 -5.57
C PRO A 92 6.82 12.02 -6.80
N ALA A 93 5.60 11.51 -6.79
CA ALA A 93 4.75 11.44 -7.97
C ALA A 93 3.80 12.63 -8.15
N ARG A 94 3.65 13.52 -7.15
CA ARG A 94 2.71 14.63 -7.20
C ARG A 94 3.42 15.93 -7.55
N LEU A 95 3.11 16.48 -8.72
CA LEU A 95 3.67 17.73 -9.24
C LEU A 95 2.60 18.82 -9.25
N TYR A 96 3.01 20.03 -8.95
CA TYR A 96 2.16 21.22 -9.11
C TYR A 96 2.77 22.15 -10.15
N GLY A 97 1.92 22.83 -10.91
CA GLY A 97 2.39 23.72 -11.95
C GLY A 97 1.29 24.61 -12.52
N THR A 98 1.56 25.17 -13.68
CA THR A 98 0.65 26.06 -14.39
C THR A 98 0.48 25.61 -15.84
N LYS A 99 -0.67 25.97 -16.41
CA LYS A 99 -0.97 25.74 -17.81
C LYS A 99 -0.60 26.98 -18.62
N GLU A 100 0.03 26.79 -19.80
CA GLU A 100 0.32 27.88 -20.71
C GLU A 100 -0.90 28.79 -21.01
N LYS A 101 -0.65 30.06 -21.31
CA LYS A 101 -1.62 31.08 -21.72
C LYS A 101 -2.65 31.51 -20.67
N THR A 102 -2.85 30.74 -19.61
CA THR A 102 -3.90 31.03 -18.63
C THR A 102 -3.39 31.08 -17.18
N ASP A 103 -2.15 30.64 -16.96
CA ASP A 103 -1.50 30.48 -15.63
C ASP A 103 -2.40 29.75 -14.61
N ALA A 104 -3.34 28.95 -15.17
CA ALA A 104 -4.22 28.16 -14.32
C ALA A 104 -3.41 27.10 -13.57
N LYS A 105 -3.54 27.08 -12.27
CA LYS A 105 -2.92 26.05 -11.41
C LYS A 105 -3.39 24.67 -11.82
N ILE A 106 -2.46 23.74 -11.88
CA ILE A 106 -2.69 22.36 -12.22
C ILE A 106 -1.97 21.43 -11.25
N GLU A 107 -2.50 20.23 -11.06
CA GLU A 107 -1.83 19.11 -10.45
C GLU A 107 -1.61 18.03 -11.52
N VAL A 108 -0.41 17.46 -11.54
CA VAL A 108 -0.06 16.29 -12.34
C VAL A 108 0.40 15.20 -11.38
N PHE A 109 -0.22 14.03 -11.47
CA PHE A 109 0.16 12.86 -10.69
C PHE A 109 0.78 11.83 -11.64
N LEU A 110 2.09 11.63 -11.51
CA LEU A 110 2.84 10.66 -12.30
C LEU A 110 2.37 9.24 -11.94
N LEU A 111 2.14 8.39 -12.95
CA LEU A 111 1.79 6.99 -12.75
C LEU A 111 2.94 6.06 -13.08
N ARG A 112 3.47 6.19 -14.29
CA ARG A 112 4.61 5.39 -14.77
C ARG A 112 5.25 6.03 -15.98
N GLU A 113 6.52 5.73 -16.18
CA GLU A 113 7.23 6.05 -17.39
C GLU A 113 6.88 5.04 -18.50
N LEU A 114 6.42 5.55 -19.64
CA LEU A 114 6.04 4.72 -20.79
C LEU A 114 7.21 4.49 -21.74
N ASN A 115 8.05 5.50 -21.91
CA ASN A 115 9.22 5.45 -22.79
C ASN A 115 10.29 6.43 -22.30
N PRO A 116 11.45 5.94 -21.80
CA PRO A 116 12.53 6.78 -21.32
C PRO A 116 13.17 7.67 -22.41
N ASP A 117 13.37 7.14 -23.62
CA ASP A 117 14.02 7.86 -24.72
C ASP A 117 13.19 9.06 -25.19
N LEU A 118 11.89 8.91 -25.18
CA LEU A 118 10.93 9.94 -25.57
C LEU A 118 10.38 10.75 -24.39
N ARG A 119 10.78 10.42 -23.16
CA ARG A 119 10.30 11.02 -21.90
C ARG A 119 8.78 11.06 -21.81
N LEU A 120 8.15 9.94 -22.21
CA LEU A 120 6.70 9.77 -22.15
C LEU A 120 6.28 9.20 -20.81
N TRP A 121 5.31 9.85 -20.20
CA TRP A 121 4.75 9.45 -18.92
C TRP A 121 3.23 9.32 -19.00
N ASP A 122 2.70 8.26 -18.39
CA ASP A 122 1.28 8.14 -18.07
C ASP A 122 1.02 8.88 -16.76
N VAL A 123 0.01 9.76 -16.74
CA VAL A 123 -0.26 10.63 -15.61
C VAL A 123 -1.75 10.85 -15.40
N LEU A 124 -2.15 11.22 -14.18
CA LEU A 124 -3.43 11.88 -13.94
C LEU A 124 -3.24 13.38 -13.86
N VAL A 125 -4.27 14.12 -14.27
CA VAL A 125 -4.23 15.59 -14.23
C VAL A 125 -5.47 16.19 -13.58
N GLU A 126 -5.30 17.32 -12.91
CA GLU A 126 -6.40 18.10 -12.32
C GLU A 126 -6.17 19.61 -12.51
N PRO A 127 -7.18 20.38 -13.01
CA PRO A 127 -8.51 19.94 -13.44
C PRO A 127 -8.49 19.37 -14.88
N ALA A 128 -8.88 18.10 -15.03
CA ALA A 128 -8.75 17.35 -16.29
C ALA A 128 -9.47 18.02 -17.48
N ARG A 129 -10.61 18.69 -17.24
CA ARG A 129 -11.40 19.35 -18.33
C ARG A 129 -10.67 20.54 -18.97
N LYS A 130 -9.70 21.13 -18.28
CA LYS A 130 -8.92 22.27 -18.77
C LYS A 130 -7.62 21.87 -19.45
N ILE A 131 -7.18 20.62 -19.29
CA ILE A 131 -5.91 20.10 -19.81
C ILE A 131 -6.18 19.19 -21.01
N ARG A 132 -5.83 19.66 -22.21
CA ARG A 132 -6.15 19.05 -23.51
C ARG A 132 -4.87 18.75 -24.28
N ILE A 133 -4.94 17.84 -25.24
CA ILE A 133 -3.84 17.52 -26.18
C ILE A 133 -3.28 18.83 -26.79
N GLY A 134 -1.96 18.92 -26.85
CA GLY A 134 -1.21 20.08 -27.34
C GLY A 134 -1.00 21.20 -26.30
N ASN A 135 -1.60 21.10 -25.09
CA ASN A 135 -1.29 22.07 -24.05
C ASN A 135 0.11 21.84 -23.48
N LYS A 136 0.82 22.92 -23.16
CA LYS A 136 2.07 22.89 -22.38
C LYS A 136 1.78 23.17 -20.90
N LEU A 137 2.47 22.44 -20.08
CA LEU A 137 2.39 22.48 -18.61
C LEU A 137 3.78 22.85 -18.08
N PHE A 138 3.84 23.82 -17.19
CA PHE A 138 5.05 24.39 -16.59
C PHE A 138 5.06 24.05 -15.11
N PHE A 139 6.15 23.46 -14.62
CA PHE A 139 6.27 23.01 -13.23
C PHE A 139 7.15 23.91 -12.37
N GLU A 140 7.80 24.88 -12.96
CA GLU A 140 8.62 25.89 -12.31
C GLU A 140 8.31 27.26 -12.90
N GLU A 141 8.47 28.30 -12.09
CA GLU A 141 8.43 29.68 -12.57
C GLU A 141 9.78 29.97 -13.28
N ASP A 142 9.73 30.21 -14.59
CA ASP A 142 10.91 30.40 -15.46
C ASP A 142 11.89 29.21 -15.50
N GLY A 143 11.48 28.03 -15.06
CA GLY A 143 12.28 26.82 -15.07
C GLY A 143 12.19 26.02 -16.37
N PRO A 144 13.13 25.08 -16.60
CA PRO A 144 13.21 24.31 -17.83
C PRO A 144 12.20 23.15 -17.89
N MET A 145 11.59 22.75 -16.77
CA MET A 145 10.72 21.58 -16.72
C MET A 145 9.34 21.87 -17.31
N VAL A 146 9.19 21.51 -18.57
CA VAL A 146 7.95 21.71 -19.34
C VAL A 146 7.49 20.37 -19.91
N ALA A 147 6.19 20.11 -19.88
CA ALA A 147 5.60 18.94 -20.53
C ALA A 147 4.52 19.33 -21.54
N GLU A 148 4.40 18.56 -22.60
CA GLU A 148 3.33 18.65 -23.58
C GLU A 148 2.36 17.48 -23.42
N VAL A 149 1.06 17.77 -23.47
CA VAL A 149 0.01 16.74 -23.46
C VAL A 149 -0.08 16.12 -24.83
N ILE A 150 0.27 14.84 -24.93
CA ILE A 150 0.31 14.11 -26.22
C ILE A 150 -1.00 13.36 -26.48
N ASP A 151 -1.60 12.78 -25.42
CA ASP A 151 -2.80 11.95 -25.57
C ASP A 151 -3.68 12.00 -24.33
N ASN A 152 -4.94 11.57 -24.47
CA ASN A 152 -5.91 11.36 -23.41
C ASN A 152 -6.12 9.87 -23.21
N THR A 153 -5.73 9.31 -22.07
CA THR A 153 -5.84 7.87 -21.78
C THR A 153 -7.16 7.51 -21.10
N THR A 154 -7.63 8.35 -20.17
CA THR A 154 -8.91 8.20 -19.47
C THR A 154 -9.56 9.58 -19.23
N SER A 155 -10.66 9.63 -18.52
CA SER A 155 -11.32 10.90 -18.15
C SER A 155 -10.38 11.88 -17.44
N ARG A 156 -9.46 11.39 -16.60
CA ARG A 156 -8.42 12.16 -15.90
C ARG A 156 -7.00 11.85 -16.39
N GLY A 157 -6.81 10.76 -17.11
CA GLY A 157 -5.52 10.28 -17.59
C GLY A 157 -5.03 11.04 -18.82
N ARG A 158 -3.72 11.28 -18.87
CA ARG A 158 -3.00 11.88 -20.01
C ARG A 158 -1.69 11.17 -20.22
N THR A 159 -1.21 11.22 -21.48
CA THR A 159 0.20 10.97 -21.77
C THR A 159 0.90 12.32 -21.90
N LEU A 160 1.93 12.53 -21.09
CA LEU A 160 2.80 13.70 -21.17
C LEU A 160 4.12 13.35 -21.83
N ARG A 161 4.64 14.27 -22.65
CA ARG A 161 6.03 14.27 -23.11
C ARG A 161 6.76 15.44 -22.45
N PHE A 162 7.78 15.15 -21.63
CA PHE A 162 8.63 16.18 -21.06
C PHE A 162 9.62 16.70 -22.10
N LEU A 163 9.76 18.03 -22.18
CA LEU A 163 10.55 18.74 -23.19
C LEU A 163 11.91 19.22 -22.59
N TYR A 164 12.49 18.39 -21.75
CA TYR A 164 13.75 18.71 -21.05
C TYR A 164 14.90 17.90 -21.66
N ASP A 165 15.89 18.60 -22.26
CA ASP A 165 16.98 17.97 -23.01
C ASP A 165 18.24 17.77 -22.14
N CYS A 166 18.32 16.62 -21.49
CA CYS A 166 19.43 16.20 -20.64
C CYS A 166 19.50 14.64 -20.60
N PRO A 167 20.54 14.02 -20.03
CA PRO A 167 20.55 12.58 -19.77
C PRO A 167 19.33 12.14 -18.94
N HIS A 168 18.87 10.89 -19.16
CA HIS A 168 17.65 10.38 -18.52
C HIS A 168 17.72 10.42 -16.98
N ASP A 169 18.86 10.06 -16.41
CA ASP A 169 19.03 10.05 -14.95
C ASP A 169 18.95 11.47 -14.35
N GLU A 170 19.55 12.46 -15.04
CA GLU A 170 19.45 13.86 -14.66
C GLU A 170 18.01 14.36 -14.77
N PHE A 171 17.33 14.03 -15.88
CA PHE A 171 15.91 14.35 -16.06
C PHE A 171 15.06 13.80 -14.90
N LYS A 172 15.26 12.53 -14.51
CA LYS A 172 14.52 11.96 -13.38
C LYS A 172 14.81 12.63 -12.07
N GLN A 173 16.07 12.99 -11.79
CA GLN A 173 16.44 13.71 -10.57
C GLN A 173 15.74 15.06 -10.49
N GLU A 174 15.77 15.85 -11.56
CA GLU A 174 15.10 17.15 -11.63
C GLU A 174 13.57 17.01 -11.52
N LEU A 175 12.99 16.05 -12.25
CA LEU A 175 11.55 15.77 -12.17
C LEU A 175 11.10 15.42 -10.74
N PHE A 176 11.86 14.57 -10.06
CA PHE A 176 11.54 14.12 -8.71
C PHE A 176 11.83 15.19 -7.64
N ALA A 177 12.79 16.09 -7.89
CA ALA A 177 13.02 17.24 -7.01
C ALA A 177 11.81 18.20 -6.97
N LEU A 178 11.02 18.27 -8.05
CA LEU A 178 9.80 19.07 -8.13
C LEU A 178 8.59 18.34 -7.52
N GLY A 179 8.70 17.04 -7.31
CA GLY A 179 7.63 16.19 -6.83
C GLY A 179 7.50 16.21 -5.31
N SER A 180 6.32 15.89 -4.84
CA SER A 180 6.02 15.64 -3.42
C SER A 180 5.51 14.21 -3.20
N ALA A 181 5.51 13.78 -1.93
CA ALA A 181 5.02 12.46 -1.53
C ALA A 181 3.61 12.21 -2.06
N PRO A 182 3.36 11.05 -2.71
CA PRO A 182 2.07 10.74 -3.29
C PRO A 182 1.07 10.20 -2.26
N VAL A 183 1.04 10.80 -1.06
CA VAL A 183 0.10 10.39 -0.02
C VAL A 183 -1.35 10.47 -0.52
N PRO A 184 -2.26 9.62 -0.01
CA PRO A 184 -3.65 9.57 -0.44
C PRO A 184 -4.37 10.91 -0.33
N ARG A 185 -5.40 11.10 -1.17
CA ARG A 185 -6.18 12.34 -1.25
C ARG A 185 -6.80 12.75 0.08
N TYR A 186 -7.31 11.79 0.86
CA TYR A 186 -7.91 12.07 2.16
C TYR A 186 -6.92 12.69 3.18
N ILE A 187 -5.60 12.55 2.95
CA ILE A 187 -4.55 13.23 3.73
C ILE A 187 -4.32 14.64 3.19
N VAL A 188 -4.10 14.76 1.87
CA VAL A 188 -3.84 16.06 1.20
C VAL A 188 -4.98 17.07 1.40
N ASP A 189 -6.22 16.59 1.45
CA ASP A 189 -7.40 17.45 1.65
C ASP A 189 -7.53 17.98 3.10
N ARG A 190 -6.76 17.44 4.05
CA ARG A 190 -6.84 17.77 5.49
C ARG A 190 -5.59 18.44 6.05
N ARG A 191 -4.44 18.19 5.43
CA ARG A 191 -3.17 18.81 5.82
C ARG A 191 -2.24 18.97 4.63
N GLU A 192 -1.28 19.87 4.76
CA GLU A 192 -0.20 19.99 3.80
C GLU A 192 0.74 18.77 3.85
N VAL A 193 1.30 18.43 2.69
CA VAL A 193 2.35 17.41 2.57
C VAL A 193 3.66 18.02 3.02
N THR A 194 4.36 17.33 3.90
CA THR A 194 5.65 17.76 4.46
C THR A 194 6.81 16.93 3.89
N ALA A 195 8.04 17.37 4.14
CA ALA A 195 9.23 16.60 3.74
C ALA A 195 9.26 15.21 4.39
N ASP A 196 8.78 15.08 5.64
CA ASP A 196 8.74 13.82 6.37
C ASP A 196 7.80 12.78 5.70
N ASP A 197 6.84 13.23 4.88
CA ASP A 197 5.91 12.31 4.22
C ASP A 197 6.59 11.37 3.23
N MET A 198 7.70 11.78 2.61
CA MET A 198 8.46 10.86 1.74
C MET A 198 9.05 9.68 2.51
N ASP A 199 9.57 9.92 3.71
CA ASP A 199 10.13 8.88 4.57
C ASP A 199 9.04 8.07 5.26
N ASN A 200 7.96 8.73 5.69
CA ASN A 200 6.84 8.08 6.36
C ASN A 200 5.99 7.24 5.42
N PHE A 201 5.85 7.65 4.15
CA PHE A 201 5.12 6.92 3.11
C PHE A 201 6.02 5.96 2.32
N GLN A 202 6.98 5.35 3.02
CA GLN A 202 7.96 4.42 2.49
C GLN A 202 8.21 3.29 3.49
N THR A 203 8.29 2.03 3.01
CA THR A 203 8.73 0.93 3.87
C THR A 203 10.24 1.04 4.14
N ILE A 204 10.68 0.51 5.26
CA ILE A 204 12.12 0.54 5.64
C ILE A 204 13.01 -0.35 4.76
N TYR A 205 12.40 -1.22 3.97
CA TYR A 205 13.05 -2.16 3.05
C TYR A 205 12.75 -1.84 1.58
N ALA A 206 12.20 -0.67 1.27
CA ALA A 206 11.93 -0.23 -0.09
C ALA A 206 13.22 -0.16 -0.92
N GLN A 207 13.25 -0.86 -2.07
CA GLN A 207 14.44 -1.00 -2.91
C GLN A 207 14.17 -0.61 -4.36
N HIS A 208 13.14 -1.14 -4.99
CA HIS A 208 12.88 -1.02 -6.42
C HIS A 208 11.86 0.07 -6.72
N GLU A 209 12.33 1.20 -7.29
CA GLU A 209 11.50 2.35 -7.62
C GLU A 209 10.49 2.04 -8.74
N GLY A 210 9.24 2.49 -8.57
CA GLY A 210 8.18 2.32 -9.57
C GLY A 210 6.77 2.43 -9.02
N ALA A 211 6.60 2.57 -7.69
CA ALA A 211 5.29 2.71 -7.06
C ALA A 211 4.89 4.17 -6.85
N VAL A 212 3.60 4.42 -6.97
CA VAL A 212 2.96 5.72 -6.65
C VAL A 212 2.11 5.66 -5.39
N THR A 213 2.14 4.52 -4.71
CA THR A 213 1.56 4.34 -3.38
C THR A 213 2.36 3.30 -2.60
N ALA A 214 2.48 3.50 -1.29
CA ALA A 214 3.20 2.57 -0.43
C ALA A 214 2.41 1.26 -0.24
N PRO A 215 3.09 0.11 -0.11
CA PRO A 215 2.47 -1.11 0.39
C PRO A 215 2.19 -0.93 1.89
N ALA A 216 1.02 -0.34 2.20
CA ALA A 216 0.70 0.25 3.51
C ALA A 216 0.92 -0.69 4.69
N SER A 217 0.59 -1.99 4.55
CA SER A 217 0.79 -2.98 5.62
C SER A 217 2.27 -3.19 5.98
N GLY A 218 3.17 -2.90 5.05
CA GLY A 218 4.61 -2.92 5.30
C GLY A 218 5.12 -1.72 6.09
N LEU A 219 4.36 -0.64 6.16
CA LEU A 219 4.74 0.57 6.90
C LEU A 219 4.85 0.33 8.40
N HIS A 220 4.17 -0.69 8.93
CA HIS A 220 4.20 -1.01 10.36
C HIS A 220 5.50 -1.65 10.83
N PHE A 221 6.29 -2.23 9.93
CA PHE A 221 7.54 -2.89 10.30
C PHE A 221 8.63 -1.86 10.60
N SER A 222 9.17 -1.93 11.84
CA SER A 222 10.38 -1.19 12.23
C SER A 222 11.64 -2.04 12.02
N ARG A 223 12.81 -1.39 11.91
CA ARG A 223 14.10 -2.11 11.82
C ARG A 223 14.34 -3.01 13.02
N GLU A 224 13.96 -2.54 14.21
CA GLU A 224 14.06 -3.30 15.45
C GLU A 224 13.19 -4.56 15.41
N LEU A 225 11.91 -4.41 15.03
CA LEU A 225 10.97 -5.53 14.93
C LEU A 225 11.46 -6.58 13.92
N MET A 226 11.89 -6.16 12.74
CA MET A 226 12.44 -7.08 11.73
C MET A 226 13.66 -7.82 12.27
N LYS A 227 14.57 -7.12 12.96
CA LYS A 227 15.75 -7.77 13.55
C LYS A 227 15.38 -8.80 14.63
N ARG A 228 14.37 -8.52 15.44
CA ARG A 228 13.86 -9.46 16.46
C ARG A 228 13.22 -10.71 15.81
N LEU A 229 12.45 -10.54 14.73
CA LEU A 229 11.88 -11.64 13.96
C LEU A 229 12.98 -12.51 13.33
N GLU A 230 14.01 -11.90 12.75
CA GLU A 230 15.17 -12.61 12.20
C GLU A 230 15.91 -13.42 13.26
N ILE A 231 16.14 -12.84 14.47
CA ILE A 231 16.77 -13.54 15.60
C ILE A 231 15.90 -14.73 16.06
N ARG A 232 14.57 -14.61 15.97
CA ARG A 232 13.64 -15.69 16.29
C ARG A 232 13.68 -16.83 15.25
N GLY A 233 14.36 -16.62 14.12
CA GLY A 233 14.46 -17.62 13.04
C GLY A 233 13.37 -17.53 11.98
N VAL A 234 12.64 -16.39 11.92
CA VAL A 234 11.66 -16.14 10.88
C VAL A 234 12.38 -15.72 9.60
N ASN A 235 12.04 -16.36 8.50
CA ASN A 235 12.60 -16.08 7.18
C ASN A 235 11.87 -14.89 6.51
N PHE A 236 12.60 -14.16 5.68
CA PHE A 236 12.03 -13.07 4.88
C PHE A 236 12.21 -13.36 3.38
N SER A 237 11.15 -13.05 2.64
CA SER A 237 11.17 -13.04 1.18
C SER A 237 10.72 -11.69 0.69
N PHE A 238 11.38 -11.16 -0.34
CA PHE A 238 11.07 -9.86 -0.92
C PHE A 238 10.68 -10.03 -2.38
N ILE A 239 9.48 -9.55 -2.71
CA ILE A 239 8.97 -9.47 -4.07
C ILE A 239 8.71 -8.01 -4.42
N THR A 240 8.73 -7.67 -5.70
CA THR A 240 8.43 -6.31 -6.15
C THR A 240 7.05 -6.28 -6.81
N VAL A 241 6.15 -5.43 -6.31
CA VAL A 241 4.90 -5.09 -6.97
C VAL A 241 4.78 -3.58 -7.00
N HIS A 242 4.86 -2.99 -8.19
CA HIS A 242 4.72 -1.54 -8.33
C HIS A 242 3.26 -1.15 -8.16
N CYS A 243 2.92 -0.74 -6.93
CA CYS A 243 1.57 -0.37 -6.54
C CYS A 243 1.13 0.88 -7.31
N GLY A 244 0.11 0.71 -8.12
CA GLY A 244 -0.54 1.78 -8.88
C GLY A 244 -1.86 2.24 -8.24
N LEU A 245 -2.49 3.25 -8.85
CA LEU A 245 -3.79 3.76 -8.37
C LEU A 245 -4.95 2.80 -8.65
N GLY A 246 -4.78 1.80 -9.53
CA GLY A 246 -5.84 0.84 -9.86
C GLY A 246 -6.38 0.04 -8.66
N CYS A 247 -5.61 -0.05 -7.57
CA CYS A 247 -6.07 -0.62 -6.30
C CYS A 247 -7.06 0.28 -5.55
N PHE A 248 -7.08 1.57 -5.86
CA PHE A 248 -7.89 2.60 -5.20
C PHE A 248 -8.99 3.16 -6.10
N ASP A 249 -9.08 2.67 -7.34
CA ASP A 249 -10.17 3.03 -8.23
C ASP A 249 -11.51 2.55 -7.64
N SER A 250 -12.51 3.41 -7.74
CA SER A 250 -13.87 3.08 -7.31
C SER A 250 -14.42 1.94 -8.15
N ILE A 251 -15.05 0.97 -7.51
CA ILE A 251 -15.77 -0.08 -8.21
C ILE A 251 -17.11 0.50 -8.67
N GLU A 252 -17.35 0.56 -9.98
CA GLU A 252 -18.55 1.16 -10.58
C GLU A 252 -19.65 0.14 -10.89
N VAL A 253 -19.41 -1.14 -10.56
CA VAL A 253 -20.34 -2.24 -10.87
C VAL A 253 -20.82 -2.91 -9.59
N GLU A 254 -22.13 -3.20 -9.52
CA GLU A 254 -22.69 -3.91 -8.36
C GLU A 254 -22.32 -5.40 -8.35
N ASP A 255 -22.24 -6.02 -9.50
CA ASP A 255 -21.80 -7.42 -9.65
C ASP A 255 -20.26 -7.45 -9.76
N LEU A 256 -19.59 -7.94 -8.69
CA LEU A 256 -18.12 -7.95 -8.60
C LEU A 256 -17.45 -8.76 -9.69
N THR A 257 -18.12 -9.76 -10.28
CA THR A 257 -17.58 -10.54 -11.40
C THR A 257 -17.34 -9.71 -12.67
N LYS A 258 -17.93 -8.53 -12.76
CA LYS A 258 -17.81 -7.60 -13.89
C LYS A 258 -16.75 -6.53 -13.68
N HIS A 259 -16.20 -6.42 -12.46
CA HIS A 259 -15.12 -5.47 -12.21
C HIS A 259 -13.82 -5.91 -12.88
N LYS A 260 -13.13 -4.95 -13.48
CA LYS A 260 -11.81 -5.14 -14.08
C LYS A 260 -10.77 -4.41 -13.26
N MET A 261 -9.95 -5.17 -12.55
CA MET A 261 -8.83 -4.63 -11.78
C MET A 261 -7.77 -4.02 -12.71
N GLY A 262 -7.21 -2.89 -12.32
CA GLY A 262 -6.04 -2.31 -12.97
C GLY A 262 -4.84 -3.26 -12.92
N SER A 263 -3.99 -3.20 -13.97
CA SER A 263 -2.79 -4.02 -14.02
C SER A 263 -1.63 -3.36 -13.27
N GLU A 264 -0.91 -4.15 -12.49
CA GLU A 264 0.29 -3.73 -11.77
C GLU A 264 1.47 -4.62 -12.18
N GLN A 265 2.62 -4.00 -12.40
CA GLN A 265 3.85 -4.74 -12.72
C GLN A 265 4.34 -5.45 -11.46
N MET A 266 4.72 -6.72 -11.63
CA MET A 266 5.28 -7.50 -10.54
C MET A 266 6.49 -8.32 -10.99
N ILE A 267 7.43 -8.49 -10.06
CA ILE A 267 8.65 -9.26 -10.24
C ILE A 267 8.82 -10.14 -9.01
N ILE A 268 8.95 -11.44 -9.24
CA ILE A 268 9.32 -12.44 -8.23
C ILE A 268 10.56 -13.14 -8.75
N THR A 269 11.68 -12.95 -8.07
CA THR A 269 12.96 -13.57 -8.49
C THR A 269 13.05 -15.01 -7.99
N PRO A 270 13.93 -15.84 -8.58
CA PRO A 270 14.19 -17.18 -8.07
C PRO A 270 14.62 -17.18 -6.59
N GLU A 271 15.43 -16.20 -6.17
CA GLU A 271 15.90 -16.05 -4.79
C GLU A 271 14.76 -15.78 -3.81
N ALA A 272 13.74 -15.01 -4.24
CA ALA A 272 12.55 -14.76 -3.43
C ALA A 272 11.70 -16.02 -3.23
N CYS A 273 11.71 -16.95 -4.21
CA CYS A 273 10.97 -18.21 -4.13
C CYS A 273 11.57 -19.20 -3.13
N VAL A 274 12.89 -19.19 -2.94
CA VAL A 274 13.60 -20.19 -2.13
C VAL A 274 13.08 -20.27 -0.69
N PRO A 275 13.14 -19.20 0.13
CA PRO A 275 12.70 -19.27 1.52
C PRO A 275 11.21 -19.60 1.65
N VAL A 276 10.37 -19.16 0.73
CA VAL A 276 8.94 -19.44 0.73
C VAL A 276 8.66 -20.91 0.49
N ASN A 277 9.31 -21.49 -0.53
CA ASN A 277 9.10 -22.88 -0.90
C ASN A 277 9.72 -23.85 0.13
N GLU A 278 10.85 -23.51 0.73
CA GLU A 278 11.47 -24.27 1.81
C GLU A 278 10.59 -24.30 3.05
N SER A 279 10.08 -23.15 3.50
CA SER A 279 9.14 -23.05 4.62
C SER A 279 7.88 -23.86 4.36
N LYS A 280 7.29 -23.76 3.17
CA LYS A 280 6.11 -24.55 2.79
C LYS A 280 6.38 -26.04 2.79
N ALA A 281 7.48 -26.48 2.23
CA ALA A 281 7.86 -27.90 2.19
C ALA A 281 8.11 -28.47 3.59
N ALA A 282 8.58 -27.66 4.52
CA ALA A 282 8.79 -28.01 5.91
C ALA A 282 7.51 -27.94 6.77
N GLY A 283 6.40 -27.44 6.23
CA GLY A 283 5.11 -27.30 6.94
C GLY A 283 5.03 -26.08 7.86
N HIS A 284 5.89 -25.08 7.64
CA HIS A 284 5.85 -23.80 8.33
C HIS A 284 4.84 -22.84 7.70
N HIS A 285 4.51 -21.78 8.42
CA HIS A 285 3.54 -20.79 7.99
C HIS A 285 4.13 -19.78 7.00
N ILE A 286 3.27 -19.33 6.08
CA ILE A 286 3.59 -18.34 5.06
C ILE A 286 2.68 -17.12 5.24
N CYS A 287 3.27 -15.98 5.60
CA CYS A 287 2.56 -14.73 5.81
C CYS A 287 2.76 -13.76 4.66
N ALA A 288 1.67 -13.29 4.05
CA ALA A 288 1.68 -12.21 3.07
C ALA A 288 1.48 -10.86 3.76
N VAL A 289 2.38 -9.90 3.54
CA VAL A 289 2.24 -8.53 4.04
C VAL A 289 1.56 -7.66 3.00
N GLY A 290 0.28 -7.40 3.20
CA GLY A 290 -0.58 -6.57 2.36
C GLY A 290 -1.25 -7.32 1.20
N VAL A 291 -2.34 -6.73 0.74
CA VAL A 291 -3.15 -7.26 -0.38
C VAL A 291 -2.34 -7.34 -1.68
N THR A 292 -1.43 -6.41 -1.92
CA THR A 292 -0.58 -6.41 -3.12
C THR A 292 0.33 -7.64 -3.17
N THR A 293 0.95 -7.98 -2.04
CA THR A 293 1.75 -9.20 -1.90
C THR A 293 0.89 -10.45 -2.09
N LEU A 294 -0.29 -10.51 -1.44
CA LEU A 294 -1.22 -11.62 -1.59
C LEU A 294 -1.64 -11.83 -3.06
N ARG A 295 -1.99 -10.77 -3.77
CA ARG A 295 -2.37 -10.85 -5.20
C ARG A 295 -1.22 -11.33 -6.09
N ALA A 296 0.00 -10.89 -5.81
CA ALA A 296 1.18 -11.28 -6.55
C ALA A 296 1.52 -12.76 -6.33
N THR A 297 1.51 -13.22 -5.10
CA THR A 297 1.77 -14.63 -4.77
C THR A 297 0.71 -15.54 -5.38
N GLU A 298 -0.58 -15.17 -5.32
CA GLU A 298 -1.67 -15.91 -5.97
C GLU A 298 -1.63 -15.84 -7.52
N THR A 299 -0.91 -14.89 -8.10
CA THR A 299 -0.67 -14.85 -9.55
C THR A 299 0.41 -15.83 -9.96
N ALA A 300 1.43 -16.02 -9.10
CA ALA A 300 2.64 -16.78 -9.41
C ALA A 300 2.69 -18.18 -8.77
N VAL A 301 1.73 -18.54 -7.90
CA VAL A 301 1.68 -19.89 -7.32
C VAL A 301 1.33 -20.92 -8.37
N GLY A 302 2.12 -22.00 -8.44
CA GLY A 302 1.89 -23.12 -9.34
C GLY A 302 0.80 -24.07 -8.83
N THR A 303 0.36 -24.99 -9.69
CA THR A 303 -0.59 -26.05 -9.33
C THR A 303 -0.04 -27.04 -8.29
N ASP A 304 1.26 -27.05 -8.10
CA ASP A 304 1.98 -27.78 -7.05
C ASP A 304 2.00 -27.02 -5.71
N GLY A 305 1.37 -25.84 -5.65
CA GLY A 305 1.32 -24.98 -4.49
C GLY A 305 2.63 -24.26 -4.20
N MET A 306 3.64 -24.34 -5.05
CA MET A 306 4.92 -23.66 -4.86
C MET A 306 4.93 -22.30 -5.56
N LEU A 307 5.60 -21.32 -4.95
CA LEU A 307 5.82 -20.01 -5.57
C LEU A 307 6.79 -20.15 -6.74
N LYS A 308 6.44 -19.54 -7.87
CA LYS A 308 7.27 -19.54 -9.09
C LYS A 308 7.83 -18.15 -9.35
N GLU A 309 9.00 -18.10 -9.99
CA GLU A 309 9.52 -16.86 -10.55
C GLU A 309 8.52 -16.23 -11.53
N PHE A 310 8.45 -14.93 -11.53
CA PHE A 310 7.54 -14.20 -12.40
C PHE A 310 8.09 -12.81 -12.73
N ASN A 311 7.96 -12.40 -13.98
CA ASN A 311 8.21 -11.03 -14.40
C ASN A 311 7.14 -10.63 -15.41
N GLY A 312 6.24 -9.76 -15.00
CA GLY A 312 5.12 -9.37 -15.85
C GLY A 312 4.07 -8.53 -15.10
N TRP A 313 2.83 -8.73 -15.43
CA TRP A 313 1.71 -7.92 -14.94
C TRP A 313 0.66 -8.80 -14.25
N THR A 314 0.09 -8.30 -13.15
CA THR A 314 -1.09 -8.90 -12.52
C THR A 314 -2.26 -7.93 -12.54
N ASN A 315 -3.43 -8.44 -12.91
CA ASN A 315 -4.72 -7.77 -12.78
C ASN A 315 -5.68 -8.63 -11.94
N ARG A 316 -5.13 -9.51 -11.11
CA ARG A 316 -5.93 -10.43 -10.29
C ARG A 316 -6.80 -9.66 -9.32
N PHE A 317 -8.10 -9.84 -9.42
CA PHE A 317 -9.09 -9.34 -8.50
C PHE A 317 -9.53 -10.48 -7.58
N ILE A 318 -9.32 -10.33 -6.28
CA ILE A 318 -9.66 -11.32 -5.25
C ILE A 318 -10.86 -10.84 -4.46
N PHE A 319 -11.90 -11.64 -4.41
CA PHE A 319 -13.10 -11.45 -3.60
C PHE A 319 -13.72 -12.81 -3.24
N PRO A 320 -14.54 -12.92 -2.18
CA PRO A 320 -15.12 -14.20 -1.77
C PRO A 320 -16.12 -14.80 -2.78
N PRO A 321 -16.18 -16.13 -2.97
CA PRO A 321 -15.25 -17.10 -2.39
C PRO A 321 -13.95 -17.19 -3.19
N TYR A 322 -12.83 -17.46 -2.52
CA TYR A 322 -11.52 -17.63 -3.16
C TYR A 322 -10.69 -18.66 -2.39
N ASP A 323 -10.09 -19.60 -3.11
CA ASP A 323 -9.20 -20.62 -2.55
C ASP A 323 -7.75 -20.19 -2.72
N PHE A 324 -7.05 -19.95 -1.61
CA PHE A 324 -5.67 -19.48 -1.61
C PHE A 324 -4.67 -20.66 -1.76
N GLY A 325 -3.72 -20.47 -2.66
CA GLY A 325 -2.74 -21.51 -3.00
C GLY A 325 -1.48 -21.50 -2.15
N LEU A 326 -1.14 -20.34 -1.55
CA LEU A 326 0.17 -20.16 -0.93
C LEU A 326 0.10 -19.71 0.53
N ALA A 327 -0.31 -18.47 0.78
CA ALA A 327 -0.30 -17.85 2.10
C ALA A 327 -1.41 -18.42 3.01
N ASP A 328 -1.07 -18.66 4.27
CA ASP A 328 -2.00 -19.06 5.33
C ASP A 328 -2.16 -17.98 6.42
N ARG A 329 -1.27 -16.98 6.43
CA ARG A 329 -1.33 -15.80 7.29
C ARG A 329 -1.26 -14.51 6.48
N MET A 330 -1.82 -13.43 7.01
CA MET A 330 -1.83 -12.14 6.32
C MET A 330 -1.78 -10.99 7.31
N VAL A 331 -0.90 -10.02 7.05
CA VAL A 331 -0.92 -8.69 7.68
C VAL A 331 -1.62 -7.71 6.74
N VAL A 332 -2.62 -6.99 7.21
CA VAL A 332 -3.40 -6.07 6.38
C VAL A 332 -3.95 -4.89 7.16
N ASN A 333 -3.96 -3.68 6.56
CA ASN A 333 -4.59 -2.50 7.15
C ASN A 333 -6.12 -2.58 7.07
N PHE A 334 -6.77 -1.73 7.87
CA PHE A 334 -8.19 -1.44 7.68
C PHE A 334 -8.38 -0.46 6.52
N TYR A 335 -9.20 -0.82 5.54
CA TYR A 335 -9.43 -0.05 4.33
C TYR A 335 -10.83 0.54 4.26
N HIS A 336 -11.06 1.39 3.26
CA HIS A 336 -12.38 2.00 3.02
C HIS A 336 -13.45 0.97 2.67
N SER A 337 -14.68 1.34 2.98
CA SER A 337 -15.91 0.67 2.51
C SER A 337 -15.88 0.47 0.99
N GLU A 338 -16.35 -0.68 0.53
CA GLU A 338 -16.47 -1.03 -0.89
C GLU A 338 -15.14 -1.04 -1.67
N SER A 339 -13.99 -1.12 -0.98
CA SER A 339 -12.67 -1.19 -1.63
C SER A 339 -12.28 -2.60 -2.06
N THR A 340 -11.48 -2.70 -3.12
CA THR A 340 -10.91 -3.98 -3.57
C THR A 340 -10.04 -4.63 -2.48
N MET A 341 -9.44 -3.81 -1.62
CA MET A 341 -8.62 -4.27 -0.49
C MET A 341 -9.47 -4.97 0.58
N LEU A 342 -10.61 -4.39 0.96
CA LEU A 342 -11.56 -5.02 1.88
C LEU A 342 -12.07 -6.35 1.32
N MET A 343 -12.34 -6.42 0.02
CA MET A 343 -12.81 -7.65 -0.62
C MET A 343 -11.78 -8.76 -0.57
N ALA A 344 -10.52 -8.46 -0.86
CA ALA A 344 -9.43 -9.43 -0.77
C ALA A 344 -9.20 -9.88 0.68
N THR A 345 -9.29 -8.96 1.63
CA THR A 345 -9.21 -9.27 3.07
C THR A 345 -10.35 -10.20 3.50
N ALA A 346 -11.60 -9.89 3.06
CA ALA A 346 -12.77 -10.72 3.35
C ALA A 346 -12.72 -12.09 2.67
N ALA A 347 -12.08 -12.18 1.50
CA ALA A 347 -11.83 -13.47 0.86
C ALA A 347 -10.84 -14.31 1.68
N PHE A 348 -9.81 -13.68 2.26
CA PHE A 348 -8.78 -14.35 3.03
C PHE A 348 -9.26 -14.76 4.43
N GLY A 349 -9.88 -13.85 5.17
CA GLY A 349 -10.29 -14.07 6.56
C GLY A 349 -11.68 -14.69 6.73
N GLY A 350 -12.48 -14.80 5.64
CA GLY A 350 -13.90 -15.14 5.70
C GLY A 350 -14.78 -13.89 5.79
N TYR A 351 -15.81 -13.84 4.93
CA TYR A 351 -16.62 -12.62 4.78
C TYR A 351 -17.27 -12.16 6.09
N ASP A 352 -17.98 -13.06 6.78
CA ASP A 352 -18.73 -12.68 7.99
C ASP A 352 -17.78 -12.24 9.12
N LEU A 353 -16.69 -12.99 9.34
CA LEU A 353 -15.70 -12.70 10.38
C LEU A 353 -14.97 -11.36 10.13
N ILE A 354 -14.60 -11.08 8.88
CA ILE A 354 -13.95 -9.83 8.53
C ILE A 354 -14.90 -8.64 8.64
N MET A 355 -16.16 -8.78 8.23
CA MET A 355 -17.13 -7.70 8.39
C MET A 355 -17.43 -7.42 9.87
N GLU A 356 -17.44 -8.46 10.72
CA GLU A 356 -17.50 -8.31 12.18
C GLU A 356 -16.24 -7.57 12.71
N ALA A 357 -15.03 -7.97 12.27
CA ALA A 357 -13.78 -7.31 12.65
C ALA A 357 -13.78 -5.82 12.27
N TYR A 358 -14.29 -5.47 11.10
CA TYR A 358 -14.43 -4.08 10.67
C TYR A 358 -15.42 -3.30 11.53
N GLN A 359 -16.56 -3.90 11.90
CA GLN A 359 -17.51 -3.25 12.81
C GLN A 359 -16.89 -3.03 14.21
N LYS A 360 -16.20 -4.05 14.76
CA LYS A 360 -15.48 -3.92 16.03
C LYS A 360 -14.39 -2.84 15.95
N ALA A 361 -13.69 -2.74 14.82
CA ALA A 361 -12.67 -1.71 14.62
C ALA A 361 -13.28 -0.30 14.66
N VAL A 362 -14.41 -0.07 14.01
CA VAL A 362 -15.13 1.21 14.07
C VAL A 362 -15.60 1.52 15.48
N ASP A 363 -16.23 0.55 16.17
CA ASP A 363 -16.80 0.72 17.50
C ASP A 363 -15.73 0.99 18.58
N ASN A 364 -14.51 0.48 18.37
CA ASN A 364 -13.37 0.66 19.28
C ASN A 364 -12.38 1.74 18.80
N GLY A 365 -12.74 2.54 17.80
CA GLY A 365 -11.98 3.70 17.36
C GLY A 365 -10.64 3.35 16.72
N TYR A 366 -10.50 2.16 16.10
CA TYR A 366 -9.33 1.84 15.29
C TYR A 366 -9.17 2.84 14.15
N GLN A 367 -7.91 3.14 13.80
CA GLN A 367 -7.62 4.04 12.72
C GLN A 367 -7.54 3.29 11.38
N PHE A 368 -8.05 3.90 10.34
CA PHE A 368 -8.14 3.34 8.97
C PHE A 368 -7.15 4.03 8.02
N GLY A 369 -6.92 3.40 6.87
CA GLY A 369 -6.07 3.94 5.81
C GLY A 369 -4.61 3.52 5.91
N CYS A 370 -3.74 4.20 5.15
CA CYS A 370 -2.34 3.78 5.00
C CYS A 370 -1.51 3.89 6.28
N TYR A 371 -1.82 4.84 7.14
CA TYR A 371 -1.17 5.04 8.44
C TYR A 371 -1.99 4.52 9.62
N GLY A 372 -3.11 3.86 9.32
CA GLY A 372 -4.02 3.35 10.33
C GLY A 372 -3.50 2.13 11.07
N ASP A 373 -4.40 1.50 11.80
CA ASP A 373 -4.18 0.23 12.49
C ASP A 373 -4.28 -0.95 11.51
N CYS A 374 -3.97 -2.15 11.95
CA CYS A 374 -3.94 -3.31 11.09
C CYS A 374 -4.58 -4.55 11.71
N MET A 375 -4.74 -5.59 10.89
CA MET A 375 -5.09 -6.94 11.30
C MET A 375 -3.95 -7.90 10.99
N LEU A 376 -3.77 -8.89 11.85
CA LEU A 376 -3.09 -10.14 11.57
C LEU A 376 -4.15 -11.23 11.46
N ILE A 377 -4.25 -11.86 10.29
CA ILE A 377 -5.21 -12.94 10.03
C ILE A 377 -4.46 -14.25 10.02
N LEU A 378 -4.88 -15.19 10.87
CA LEU A 378 -4.25 -16.48 11.11
C LEU A 378 -5.14 -17.64 10.68
N ASP A 379 -4.53 -18.77 10.36
CA ASP A 379 -5.20 -20.01 10.00
C ASP A 379 -5.17 -21.02 11.17
N ASP A 380 -5.52 -20.58 12.37
CA ASP A 380 -5.53 -21.36 13.62
C ASP A 380 -6.89 -21.34 14.33
#